data_ddb493f150331c7191ef6cfdcb377ff7
#
_entry.id   ddb493f150331c7191ef6cfdcb377ff7
#
_cell.length_a   1.000
_cell.length_b   1.000
_cell.length_c   1.000
_cell.angle_alpha   90.00
_cell.angle_beta   90.00
_cell.angle_gamma   90.00
#
_symmetry.space_group_name_H-M   'P 1'
#
loop_
_entity.id
_entity.type
_entity.pdbx_description
1 polymer ?
#
loop_
_entity_poly.entity_id
_entity_poly.type
_entity_poly.pdbx_seq_one_letter_code
_entity_poly.pdbx_strand_id
1 'polypeptide(L)'
;MITTEAAAESALISVPGAEATAEAPGREELGWPWKDAPVRMLVQRVHQLQAERARAFRRLEEGHREYLRSGPCYDFPRYRSTVHEVTQAFAAASREVLAVEAELAGPRAQPLLADHVRSLQQLEQTRLATVALLQLMGTPEWTGQEDAVRPHQLKMKVIKTMEAISEVLQDLRFDAESAE
;
A
#
# COMPACT_ATOMS: atom_id res chain seq x y z
N MET A 1 16.22 5.75 -22.62
CA MET A 1 14.87 5.37 -22.99
C MET A 1 14.20 4.42 -22.00
N ILE A 2 14.97 3.65 -21.30
CA ILE A 2 14.45 2.76 -20.26
C ILE A 2 13.91 3.56 -19.07
N THR A 3 14.48 4.73 -18.83
CA THR A 3 14.10 5.61 -17.72
C THR A 3 12.65 6.06 -17.72
N THR A 4 12.15 6.39 -18.89
CA THR A 4 10.77 6.90 -19.00
C THR A 4 9.76 5.82 -18.67
N GLU A 5 10.04 4.61 -19.10
CA GLU A 5 9.17 3.47 -18.81
C GLU A 5 9.23 3.07 -17.34
N ALA A 6 10.43 3.02 -16.80
CA ALA A 6 10.60 2.69 -15.38
C ALA A 6 9.94 3.75 -14.49
N ALA A 7 10.05 5.01 -14.87
CA ALA A 7 9.41 6.09 -14.14
C ALA A 7 7.89 5.99 -14.22
N ALA A 8 7.37 5.64 -15.39
CA ALA A 8 5.94 5.47 -15.57
C ALA A 8 5.42 4.29 -14.75
N GLU A 9 6.15 3.19 -14.74
CA GLU A 9 5.77 2.04 -13.94
C GLU A 9 5.82 2.34 -12.44
N SER A 10 6.83 3.06 -12.01
CA SER A 10 6.92 3.47 -10.61
C SER A 10 5.81 4.45 -10.23
N ALA A 11 5.42 5.30 -11.17
CA ALA A 11 4.33 6.24 -10.94
C ALA A 11 2.97 5.52 -10.85
N LEU A 12 2.82 4.41 -11.56
CA LEU A 12 1.60 3.62 -11.50
C LEU A 12 1.37 2.99 -10.11
N ILE A 13 2.44 2.74 -9.39
CA ILE A 13 2.35 2.22 -8.02
C ILE A 13 1.68 3.22 -7.09
N SER A 14 1.78 4.50 -7.41
CA SER A 14 1.25 5.55 -6.54
C SER A 14 -0.25 5.81 -6.68
N VAL A 15 -0.95 5.08 -7.56
CA VAL A 15 -2.36 5.36 -7.84
C VAL A 15 -3.31 4.17 -7.57
N PRO A 16 -3.02 3.26 -6.64
CA PRO A 16 -3.92 2.11 -6.48
C PRO A 16 -5.23 2.42 -5.77
N GLY A 17 -5.39 3.61 -5.23
CA GLY A 17 -6.58 3.92 -4.46
C GLY A 17 -7.71 4.58 -5.24
N ALA A 18 -7.39 5.25 -6.33
CA ALA A 18 -8.38 6.08 -7.03
C ALA A 18 -9.28 5.27 -7.97
N GLU A 19 -8.80 4.16 -8.45
CA GLU A 19 -9.57 3.36 -9.40
C GLU A 19 -10.46 2.32 -8.76
N ALA A 20 -10.21 2.01 -7.50
CA ALA A 20 -10.99 1.01 -6.78
C ALA A 20 -12.46 1.42 -6.59
N THR A 21 -12.75 2.69 -6.74
CA THR A 21 -14.11 3.21 -6.55
C THR A 21 -15.00 3.07 -7.79
N ALA A 22 -14.43 2.73 -8.93
CA ALA A 22 -15.17 2.66 -10.18
C ALA A 22 -15.72 1.27 -10.49
N GLU A 23 -15.44 0.30 -9.67
CA GLU A 23 -15.86 -1.07 -9.90
C GLU A 23 -17.32 -1.32 -9.52
N ALA A 24 -17.94 -2.24 -10.21
CA ALA A 24 -19.36 -2.54 -10.05
C ALA A 24 -19.67 -2.98 -8.62
N PRO A 25 -20.55 -2.26 -7.92
CA PRO A 25 -20.82 -2.52 -6.50
C PRO A 25 -21.47 -3.86 -6.20
N GLY A 26 -22.15 -4.45 -7.16
CA GLY A 26 -22.90 -5.69 -6.92
C GLY A 26 -22.02 -6.95 -6.71
N ARG A 27 -20.77 -6.90 -7.09
CA ARG A 27 -19.87 -8.03 -6.97
C ARG A 27 -19.27 -8.13 -5.58
N GLU A 28 -19.07 -6.99 -4.94
CA GLU A 28 -18.45 -6.92 -3.62
C GLU A 28 -19.41 -7.32 -2.51
N GLU A 29 -20.70 -7.04 -2.71
CA GLU A 29 -21.72 -7.37 -1.71
C GLU A 29 -21.88 -8.87 -1.46
N LEU A 30 -21.52 -9.69 -2.43
CA LEU A 30 -21.72 -11.13 -2.34
C LEU A 30 -20.49 -11.89 -1.88
N GLY A 31 -19.33 -11.23 -1.80
CA GLY A 31 -18.08 -11.95 -1.77
C GLY A 31 -17.23 -11.90 -0.52
N TRP A 32 -17.48 -11.00 0.41
CA TRP A 32 -16.58 -10.85 1.55
C TRP A 32 -16.89 -11.86 2.65
N PRO A 33 -15.93 -12.74 3.00
CA PRO A 33 -16.17 -13.78 4.02
C PRO A 33 -16.50 -13.22 5.41
N TRP A 34 -16.06 -11.99 5.69
CA TRP A 34 -16.24 -11.35 6.99
C TRP A 34 -17.54 -10.57 7.11
N LYS A 35 -18.35 -10.53 6.08
CA LYS A 35 -19.52 -9.64 6.04
C LYS A 35 -20.48 -9.83 7.23
N ASP A 36 -20.68 -11.05 7.65
CA ASP A 36 -21.57 -11.34 8.80
C ASP A 36 -20.80 -11.64 10.08
N ALA A 37 -19.48 -11.45 10.07
CA ALA A 37 -18.65 -11.76 11.20
C ALA A 37 -18.71 -10.66 12.27
N PRO A 38 -18.34 -10.95 13.53
CA PRO A 38 -18.23 -9.93 14.57
C PRO A 38 -17.21 -8.84 14.20
N VAL A 39 -17.40 -7.66 14.78
CA VAL A 39 -16.51 -6.52 14.53
C VAL A 39 -15.04 -6.87 14.72
N ARG A 40 -14.72 -7.65 15.75
CA ARG A 40 -13.35 -8.09 15.99
C ARG A 40 -12.74 -8.82 14.81
N MET A 41 -13.55 -9.59 14.09
CA MET A 41 -13.07 -10.34 12.92
C MET A 41 -12.79 -9.41 11.73
N LEU A 42 -13.58 -8.35 11.59
CA LEU A 42 -13.32 -7.34 10.59
C LEU A 42 -11.97 -6.65 10.86
N VAL A 43 -11.73 -6.28 12.10
CA VAL A 43 -10.46 -5.66 12.50
C VAL A 43 -9.29 -6.64 12.32
N GLN A 44 -9.50 -7.90 12.69
CA GLN A 44 -8.48 -8.92 12.47
C GLN A 44 -8.15 -9.07 10.98
N ARG A 45 -9.16 -8.98 10.13
CA ARG A 45 -8.94 -9.04 8.68
C ARG A 45 -8.09 -7.86 8.20
N VAL A 46 -8.28 -6.66 8.75
CA VAL A 46 -7.43 -5.52 8.43
C VAL A 46 -5.97 -5.82 8.78
N HIS A 47 -5.73 -6.42 9.93
CA HIS A 47 -4.36 -6.80 10.32
C HIS A 47 -3.75 -7.83 9.36
N GLN A 48 -4.56 -8.79 8.90
CA GLN A 48 -4.10 -9.77 7.92
C GLN A 48 -3.77 -9.12 6.58
N LEU A 49 -4.61 -8.20 6.12
CA LEU A 49 -4.36 -7.44 4.89
C LEU A 49 -3.10 -6.59 5.02
N GLN A 50 -2.87 -6.07 6.20
CA GLN A 50 -1.66 -5.30 6.47
C GLN A 50 -0.40 -6.17 6.38
N ALA A 51 -0.48 -7.41 6.84
CA ALA A 51 0.62 -8.37 6.69
C ALA A 51 0.87 -8.70 5.21
N GLU A 52 -0.18 -8.80 4.41
CA GLU A 52 -0.05 -9.00 2.96
C GLU A 52 0.64 -7.81 2.30
N ARG A 53 0.26 -6.60 2.68
CA ARG A 53 0.93 -5.38 2.19
C ARG A 53 2.40 -5.37 2.56
N ALA A 54 2.73 -5.77 3.77
CA ALA A 54 4.13 -5.82 4.21
C ALA A 54 4.95 -6.79 3.35
N ARG A 55 4.37 -7.94 3.01
CA ARG A 55 5.02 -8.90 2.10
C ARG A 55 5.21 -8.30 0.70
N ALA A 56 4.21 -7.57 0.21
CA ALA A 56 4.29 -6.93 -1.09
C ALA A 56 5.38 -5.85 -1.12
N PHE A 57 5.51 -5.06 -0.06
CA PHE A 57 6.58 -4.07 0.04
C PHE A 57 7.97 -4.73 0.05
N ARG A 58 8.13 -5.83 0.78
CA ARG A 58 9.39 -6.56 0.80
C ARG A 58 9.73 -7.10 -0.59
N ARG A 59 8.75 -7.64 -1.30
CA ARG A 59 8.94 -8.14 -2.66
C ARG A 59 9.34 -7.03 -3.62
N LEU A 60 8.71 -5.86 -3.49
CA LEU A 60 9.04 -4.69 -4.30
C LEU A 60 10.48 -4.24 -4.04
N GLU A 61 10.88 -4.19 -2.79
CA GLU A 61 12.22 -3.79 -2.39
C GLU A 61 13.28 -4.78 -2.89
N GLU A 62 13.02 -6.07 -2.74
CA GLU A 62 13.92 -7.10 -3.25
C GLU A 62 14.06 -7.07 -4.75
N GLY A 63 12.94 -6.89 -5.47
CA GLY A 63 12.95 -6.80 -6.93
C GLY A 63 13.77 -5.61 -7.41
N HIS A 64 13.66 -4.48 -6.75
CA HIS A 64 14.45 -3.30 -7.08
C HIS A 64 15.94 -3.56 -6.81
N ARG A 65 16.27 -4.18 -5.69
CA ARG A 65 17.64 -4.51 -5.34
C ARG A 65 18.26 -5.45 -6.35
N GLU A 66 17.52 -6.47 -6.78
CA GLU A 66 17.97 -7.38 -7.84
C GLU A 66 18.18 -6.66 -9.16
N TYR A 67 17.28 -5.74 -9.50
CA TYR A 67 17.41 -4.93 -10.69
C TYR A 67 18.72 -4.15 -10.68
N LEU A 68 19.05 -3.51 -9.57
CA LEU A 68 20.30 -2.75 -9.45
C LEU A 68 21.54 -3.65 -9.51
N ARG A 69 21.43 -4.88 -9.05
CA ARG A 69 22.54 -5.85 -9.09
C ARG A 69 22.76 -6.45 -10.46
N SER A 70 21.79 -6.39 -11.34
CA SER A 70 21.88 -7.01 -12.67
C SER A 70 22.70 -6.18 -13.67
N GLY A 71 23.25 -5.05 -13.22
CA GLY A 71 24.10 -4.24 -14.09
C GLY A 71 25.39 -4.94 -14.49
N PRO A 72 26.01 -4.53 -15.63
CA PRO A 72 25.61 -3.39 -16.48
C PRO A 72 24.44 -3.66 -17.42
N CYS A 73 24.01 -4.92 -17.57
CA CYS A 73 22.88 -5.26 -18.42
C CYS A 73 21.63 -5.42 -17.57
N TYR A 74 21.08 -4.32 -17.12
CA TYR A 74 19.98 -4.31 -16.17
C TYR A 74 18.74 -5.05 -16.70
N ASP A 75 18.21 -5.97 -15.89
CA ASP A 75 17.04 -6.78 -16.24
C ASP A 75 15.75 -6.03 -15.92
N PHE A 76 15.46 -5.04 -16.73
CA PHE A 76 14.26 -4.22 -16.56
C PHE A 76 12.95 -5.01 -16.71
N PRO A 77 12.83 -5.95 -17.67
CA PRO A 77 11.59 -6.73 -17.79
C PRO A 77 11.22 -7.48 -16.52
N ARG A 78 12.21 -8.04 -15.82
CA ARG A 78 11.97 -8.74 -14.56
C ARG A 78 11.50 -7.79 -13.47
N TYR A 79 12.16 -6.64 -13.35
CA TYR A 79 11.74 -5.62 -12.39
C TYR A 79 10.32 -5.15 -12.67
N ARG A 80 10.03 -4.86 -13.92
CA ARG A 80 8.69 -4.44 -14.36
C ARG A 80 7.63 -5.47 -14.01
N SER A 81 7.93 -6.76 -14.22
CA SER A 81 7.03 -7.85 -13.87
C SER A 81 6.74 -7.86 -12.37
N THR A 82 7.78 -7.67 -11.55
CA THR A 82 7.63 -7.60 -10.08
C THR A 82 6.77 -6.41 -9.69
N VAL A 83 7.00 -5.23 -10.26
CA VAL A 83 6.22 -4.03 -10.01
C VAL A 83 4.74 -4.30 -10.34
N HIS A 84 4.48 -4.95 -11.47
CA HIS A 84 3.12 -5.27 -11.88
C HIS A 84 2.41 -6.19 -10.87
N GLU A 85 3.08 -7.27 -10.45
CA GLU A 85 2.53 -8.20 -9.45
C GLU A 85 2.23 -7.51 -8.13
N VAL A 86 3.18 -6.70 -7.66
CA VAL A 86 3.06 -5.99 -6.40
C VAL A 86 1.93 -4.96 -6.46
N THR A 87 1.79 -4.28 -7.59
CA THR A 87 0.71 -3.30 -7.81
C THR A 87 -0.66 -3.98 -7.71
N GLN A 88 -0.79 -5.17 -8.31
CA GLN A 88 -2.03 -5.93 -8.21
C GLN A 88 -2.33 -6.35 -6.77
N ALA A 89 -1.31 -6.78 -6.03
CA ALA A 89 -1.47 -7.15 -4.63
C ALA A 89 -1.92 -5.95 -3.77
N PHE A 90 -1.33 -4.79 -3.98
CA PHE A 90 -1.73 -3.58 -3.28
C PHE A 90 -3.15 -3.16 -3.63
N ALA A 91 -3.53 -3.25 -4.90
CA ALA A 91 -4.88 -2.90 -5.34
C ALA A 91 -5.93 -3.83 -4.70
N ALA A 92 -5.64 -5.12 -4.66
CA ALA A 92 -6.54 -6.09 -4.04
C ALA A 92 -6.71 -5.83 -2.55
N ALA A 93 -5.61 -5.59 -1.84
CA ALA A 93 -5.65 -5.28 -0.41
C ALA A 93 -6.43 -3.99 -0.15
N SER A 94 -6.19 -2.95 -0.94
CA SER A 94 -6.88 -1.67 -0.79
C SER A 94 -8.38 -1.80 -1.00
N ARG A 95 -8.79 -2.59 -1.98
CA ARG A 95 -10.21 -2.82 -2.26
C ARG A 95 -10.91 -3.43 -1.06
N GLU A 96 -10.30 -4.43 -0.45
CA GLU A 96 -10.89 -5.08 0.71
C GLU A 96 -10.86 -4.18 1.94
N VAL A 97 -9.77 -3.44 2.17
CA VAL A 97 -9.68 -2.49 3.30
C VAL A 97 -10.77 -1.43 3.19
N LEU A 98 -11.00 -0.90 2.00
CA LEU A 98 -12.07 0.08 1.79
C LEU A 98 -13.45 -0.51 2.06
N ALA A 99 -13.66 -1.78 1.70
CA ALA A 99 -14.92 -2.46 1.98
C ALA A 99 -15.11 -2.65 3.50
N VAL A 100 -14.05 -2.99 4.23
CA VAL A 100 -14.12 -3.09 5.69
C VAL A 100 -14.42 -1.72 6.31
N GLU A 101 -13.77 -0.68 5.84
CA GLU A 101 -14.04 0.69 6.33
C GLU A 101 -15.50 1.05 6.15
N ALA A 102 -16.06 0.80 4.98
CA ALA A 102 -17.45 1.08 4.68
C ALA A 102 -18.41 0.29 5.59
N GLU A 103 -18.10 -0.97 5.83
CA GLU A 103 -18.90 -1.81 6.72
C GLU A 103 -18.87 -1.29 8.16
N LEU A 104 -17.69 -0.91 8.64
CA LEU A 104 -17.54 -0.37 9.99
C LEU A 104 -18.27 0.98 10.16
N ALA A 105 -18.17 1.85 9.16
CA ALA A 105 -18.80 3.17 9.21
C ALA A 105 -20.31 3.10 9.10
N GLY A 106 -20.82 2.20 8.29
CA GLY A 106 -22.24 2.07 7.98
C GLY A 106 -22.95 1.05 8.86
N PRO A 107 -23.16 -0.19 8.36
CA PRO A 107 -23.99 -1.18 9.06
C PRO A 107 -23.56 -1.48 10.49
N ARG A 108 -22.26 -1.42 10.77
CA ARG A 108 -21.76 -1.75 12.11
C ARG A 108 -21.75 -0.59 13.07
N ALA A 109 -21.96 0.65 12.57
CA ALA A 109 -22.00 1.86 13.38
C ALA A 109 -20.78 2.00 14.31
N GLN A 110 -19.60 1.76 13.74
CA GLN A 110 -18.32 1.90 14.45
C GLN A 110 -17.48 3.01 13.80
N PRO A 111 -17.87 4.29 13.93
CA PRO A 111 -17.18 5.38 13.25
C PRO A 111 -15.74 5.56 13.70
N LEU A 112 -15.42 5.30 14.96
CA LEU A 112 -14.06 5.41 15.45
C LEU A 112 -13.14 4.39 14.77
N LEU A 113 -13.60 3.14 14.67
CA LEU A 113 -12.84 2.09 13.99
C LEU A 113 -12.68 2.39 12.51
N ALA A 114 -13.74 2.89 11.88
CA ALA A 114 -13.69 3.29 10.47
C ALA A 114 -12.68 4.41 10.25
N ASP A 115 -12.58 5.36 11.18
CA ASP A 115 -11.60 6.44 11.10
C ASP A 115 -10.17 5.92 11.19
N HIS A 116 -9.92 4.94 12.05
CA HIS A 116 -8.61 4.31 12.12
C HIS A 116 -8.25 3.62 10.80
N VAL A 117 -9.19 2.91 10.21
CA VAL A 117 -8.95 2.24 8.92
C VAL A 117 -8.68 3.26 7.82
N ARG A 118 -9.41 4.37 7.83
CA ARG A 118 -9.17 5.46 6.86
C ARG A 118 -7.78 6.04 7.01
N SER A 119 -7.36 6.30 8.24
CA SER A 119 -6.01 6.80 8.53
C SER A 119 -4.94 5.83 8.05
N LEU A 120 -5.15 4.53 8.30
CA LEU A 120 -4.26 3.49 7.82
C LEU A 120 -4.12 3.52 6.30
N GLN A 121 -5.24 3.65 5.60
CA GLN A 121 -5.25 3.68 4.14
C GLN A 121 -4.48 4.90 3.61
N GLN A 122 -4.66 6.06 4.22
CA GLN A 122 -3.94 7.27 3.83
C GLN A 122 -2.43 7.14 4.06
N LEU A 123 -2.05 6.55 5.19
CA LEU A 123 -0.64 6.33 5.51
C LEU A 123 0.01 5.33 4.54
N GLU A 124 -0.71 4.28 4.17
CA GLU A 124 -0.20 3.32 3.20
C GLU A 124 -0.04 3.93 1.81
N GLN A 125 -0.93 4.82 1.42
CA GLN A 125 -0.76 5.56 0.16
C GLN A 125 0.49 6.43 0.20
N THR A 126 0.73 7.11 1.30
CA THR A 126 1.93 7.93 1.49
C THR A 126 3.19 7.07 1.45
N ARG A 127 3.15 5.92 2.14
CA ARG A 127 4.28 4.98 2.15
C ARG A 127 4.61 4.51 0.74
N LEU A 128 3.60 4.08 -0.01
CA LEU A 128 3.80 3.57 -1.35
C LEU A 128 4.35 4.64 -2.30
N ALA A 129 3.78 5.84 -2.26
CA ALA A 129 4.26 6.94 -3.10
C ALA A 129 5.72 7.29 -2.79
N THR A 130 6.08 7.30 -1.50
CA THR A 130 7.44 7.61 -1.08
C THR A 130 8.43 6.52 -1.50
N VAL A 131 8.05 5.25 -1.32
CA VAL A 131 8.87 4.12 -1.75
C VAL A 131 9.07 4.14 -3.27
N ALA A 132 8.00 4.42 -4.03
CA ALA A 132 8.08 4.49 -5.49
C ALA A 132 9.06 5.58 -5.94
N LEU A 133 8.99 6.75 -5.30
CA LEU A 133 9.91 7.85 -5.60
C LEU A 133 11.36 7.48 -5.27
N LEU A 134 11.58 6.83 -4.12
CA LEU A 134 12.91 6.36 -3.74
C LEU A 134 13.47 5.37 -4.76
N GLN A 135 12.67 4.45 -5.25
CA GLN A 135 13.11 3.50 -6.25
C GLN A 135 13.44 4.19 -7.57
N LEU A 136 12.62 5.15 -7.96
CA LEU A 136 12.89 5.94 -9.16
C LEU A 136 14.23 6.67 -9.04
N MET A 137 14.49 7.33 -7.92
CA MET A 137 15.73 8.05 -7.70
C MET A 137 16.93 7.13 -7.61
N GLY A 138 16.73 5.87 -7.25
CA GLY A 138 17.78 4.86 -7.19
C GLY A 138 18.06 4.15 -8.51
N THR A 139 17.32 4.46 -9.59
CA THR A 139 17.58 3.80 -10.87
C THR A 139 18.87 4.32 -11.51
N PRO A 140 19.58 3.45 -12.27
CA PRO A 140 20.87 3.85 -12.85
C PRO A 140 20.78 5.04 -13.80
N GLU A 141 19.65 5.21 -14.45
CA GLU A 141 19.45 6.28 -15.43
C GLU A 141 18.92 7.57 -14.81
N TRP A 142 18.70 7.59 -13.53
CA TRP A 142 18.21 8.78 -12.88
C TRP A 142 19.25 9.89 -12.91
N THR A 143 18.94 10.96 -13.63
CA THR A 143 19.78 12.14 -13.72
C THR A 143 19.09 13.33 -13.10
N GLY A 144 18.16 13.09 -12.20
CA GLY A 144 17.30 14.11 -11.64
C GLY A 144 18.03 15.15 -10.83
N GLN A 145 17.30 16.19 -10.50
CA GLN A 145 17.82 17.36 -9.82
C GLN A 145 18.30 17.00 -8.42
N GLU A 146 19.56 17.26 -8.16
CA GLU A 146 20.17 17.00 -6.86
C GLU A 146 19.54 17.83 -5.74
N ASP A 147 18.90 18.92 -6.11
CA ASP A 147 18.41 19.89 -5.14
C ASP A 147 16.95 19.70 -4.75
N ALA A 148 16.19 18.88 -5.47
CA ALA A 148 14.76 18.80 -5.28
C ALA A 148 14.36 18.07 -3.99
N VAL A 149 14.80 16.82 -3.81
CA VAL A 149 14.52 16.05 -2.60
C VAL A 149 15.67 15.10 -2.35
N ARG A 150 16.14 15.07 -1.13
CA ARG A 150 17.24 14.20 -0.76
C ARG A 150 16.72 12.80 -0.43
N PRO A 151 17.35 11.73 -0.96
CA PRO A 151 16.94 10.35 -0.64
C PRO A 151 16.86 10.07 0.86
N HIS A 152 17.76 10.68 1.63
CA HIS A 152 17.75 10.52 3.08
C HIS A 152 16.44 11.02 3.70
N GLN A 153 15.94 12.16 3.25
CA GLN A 153 14.67 12.70 3.75
C GLN A 153 13.51 11.79 3.43
N LEU A 154 13.52 11.21 2.24
CA LEU A 154 12.47 10.25 1.84
C LEU A 154 12.53 8.98 2.66
N LYS A 155 13.73 8.45 2.93
CA LYS A 155 13.90 7.29 3.81
C LYS A 155 13.37 7.56 5.20
N MET A 156 13.66 8.74 5.74
CA MET A 156 13.12 9.15 7.04
C MET A 156 11.60 9.25 7.02
N LYS A 157 11.05 9.76 5.92
CA LYS A 157 9.60 9.84 5.75
C LYS A 157 8.96 8.46 5.75
N VAL A 158 9.58 7.49 5.08
CA VAL A 158 9.09 6.10 5.10
C VAL A 158 9.08 5.55 6.52
N ILE A 159 10.17 5.74 7.27
CA ILE A 159 10.28 5.26 8.65
C ILE A 159 9.18 5.87 9.52
N LYS A 160 9.01 7.18 9.46
CA LYS A 160 7.98 7.88 10.24
C LYS A 160 6.57 7.42 9.86
N THR A 161 6.34 7.19 8.58
CA THR A 161 5.05 6.69 8.10
C THR A 161 4.79 5.30 8.63
N MET A 162 5.81 4.44 8.67
CA MET A 162 5.69 3.08 9.21
C MET A 162 5.41 3.10 10.71
N GLU A 163 6.03 4.02 11.44
CA GLU A 163 5.75 4.21 12.86
C GLU A 163 4.29 4.64 13.08
N ALA A 164 3.82 5.58 12.28
CA ALA A 164 2.43 6.04 12.35
C ALA A 164 1.46 4.90 12.02
N ILE A 165 1.77 4.07 11.03
CA ILE A 165 0.99 2.89 10.71
C ILE A 165 0.89 1.95 11.91
N SER A 166 2.00 1.70 12.57
CA SER A 166 2.03 0.83 13.76
C SER A 166 1.15 1.38 14.87
N GLU A 167 1.19 2.69 15.10
CA GLU A 167 0.34 3.33 16.10
C GLU A 167 -1.15 3.17 15.77
N VAL A 168 -1.52 3.41 14.51
CA VAL A 168 -2.92 3.26 14.09
C VAL A 168 -3.38 1.81 14.28
N LEU A 169 -2.53 0.85 13.94
CA LEU A 169 -2.87 -0.57 14.11
C LEU A 169 -3.06 -0.94 15.59
N GLN A 170 -2.25 -0.39 16.47
CA GLN A 170 -2.41 -0.59 17.91
C GLN A 170 -3.71 0.02 18.41
N ASP A 171 -4.00 1.24 18.00
CA ASP A 171 -5.24 1.92 18.39
C ASP A 171 -6.46 1.17 17.87
N LEU A 172 -6.40 0.69 16.64
CA LEU A 172 -7.46 -0.10 16.03
C LEU A 172 -7.71 -1.38 16.82
N ARG A 173 -6.67 -2.08 17.20
CA ARG A 173 -6.78 -3.30 18.00
C ARG A 173 -7.37 -3.01 19.37
N PHE A 174 -6.86 -1.98 20.04
CA PHE A 174 -7.30 -1.60 21.37
C PHE A 174 -8.78 -1.22 21.38
N ASP A 175 -9.18 -0.34 20.44
CA ASP A 175 -10.55 0.15 20.39
C ASP A 175 -11.53 -0.95 19.95
N ALA A 176 -11.07 -1.93 19.18
CA ALA A 176 -11.90 -3.06 18.78
C ALA A 176 -12.30 -3.95 19.95
N GLU A 177 -11.46 -4.03 20.97
CA GLU A 177 -11.76 -4.82 22.17
C GLU A 177 -12.97 -4.27 22.93
N SER A 178 -13.18 -2.97 22.82
CA SER A 178 -14.29 -2.28 23.51
C SER A 178 -15.53 -2.16 22.65
N ALA A 179 -15.50 -2.63 21.41
CA ALA A 179 -16.53 -2.32 20.41
C ALA A 179 -17.69 -3.32 20.38
N GLU A 180 -17.80 -4.23 21.29
CA GLU A 180 -18.88 -5.23 21.34
C GLU A 180 -20.03 -4.90 22.28
#